data_7283be20f36b723ad5e8708407b17645
#
_entry.id   7283be20f36b723ad5e8708407b17645
#
_cell.length_a   1.000
_cell.length_b   1.000
_cell.length_c   1.000
_cell.angle_alpha   90.00
_cell.angle_beta   90.00
_cell.angle_gamma   90.00
#
_symmetry.space_group_name_H-M   'P 1'
#
loop_
_entity.id
_entity.type
_entity.pdbx_description
1 polymer ?
#
loop_
_entity_poly.entity_id
_entity_poly.type
_entity_poly.pdbx_seq_one_letter_code
_entity_poly.pdbx_strand_id
1 'polypeptide(L)'
;LLCLTLLILSGCRASGNTIRFGAADIGGMYYSFANTFTELANEEYENYKFEVRTTAGSSANLRLLSDNYIELGIAQADLLDNAYKKNSNLRAIAGLYTEACQLVVKADSDIKSINDLSGHTVSIGAEESGTELNANQILEFSGMPSSIVTTKNMDYIDAANSLKSGDIDAFFCTAGLKTTIIDELSKECDIRIIPIDDTVINKMLTYSSSYSRYTIPAGTYKGQDEDINTIGVKSVLITSDSISEALVKQLTQMLFKKSKELQYSTSLDLQIDEKFATDDITIPFHSGAESYYKEKGINLNTQ
;
A
#
# COMPACT_ATOMS: atom_id res chain seq x y z
N LEU A 1 64.23 -8.89 -21.04
CA LEU A 1 63.14 -7.94 -21.29
C LEU A 1 61.79 -8.64 -21.12
N LEU A 2 61.20 -8.50 -19.94
CA LEU A 2 59.96 -9.16 -19.57
C LEU A 2 58.84 -8.13 -19.75
N CYS A 3 58.01 -8.24 -20.81
CA CYS A 3 56.82 -7.43 -21.02
C CYS A 3 55.70 -7.96 -20.13
N LEU A 4 55.38 -7.23 -19.08
CA LEU A 4 54.23 -7.46 -18.20
C LEU A 4 53.00 -6.82 -18.87
N THR A 5 52.17 -7.61 -19.55
CA THR A 5 50.88 -7.15 -20.06
C THR A 5 49.87 -7.09 -18.92
N LEU A 6 49.58 -5.86 -18.48
CA LEU A 6 48.46 -5.60 -17.57
C LEU A 6 47.13 -5.85 -18.34
N LEU A 7 46.51 -6.96 -18.08
CA LEU A 7 45.07 -7.19 -18.43
C LEU A 7 44.23 -6.34 -17.49
N ILE A 8 43.79 -5.18 -17.99
CA ILE A 8 42.75 -4.39 -17.37
C ILE A 8 41.42 -5.19 -17.58
N LEU A 9 41.04 -5.96 -16.57
CA LEU A 9 39.71 -6.49 -16.46
C LEU A 9 38.74 -5.30 -16.23
N SER A 10 38.29 -4.68 -17.32
CA SER A 10 37.12 -3.84 -17.31
C SER A 10 35.95 -4.76 -16.95
N GLY A 11 35.69 -4.91 -15.66
CA GLY A 11 34.44 -5.48 -15.19
C GLY A 11 33.31 -4.69 -15.80
N CYS A 12 32.70 -5.22 -16.84
CA CYS A 12 31.40 -4.78 -17.29
C CYS A 12 30.46 -4.94 -16.07
N ARG A 13 30.31 -3.88 -15.33
CA ARG A 13 29.14 -3.69 -14.49
C ARG A 13 28.01 -3.57 -15.51
N ALA A 14 27.39 -4.70 -15.82
CA ALA A 14 26.07 -4.70 -16.41
C ALA A 14 25.15 -4.07 -15.34
N SER A 15 25.13 -2.75 -15.28
CA SER A 15 24.01 -2.03 -14.70
C SER A 15 22.88 -2.29 -15.67
N GLY A 16 22.26 -3.46 -15.54
CA GLY A 16 21.03 -3.75 -16.23
C GLY A 16 20.05 -2.66 -15.83
N ASN A 17 19.37 -2.08 -16.82
CA ASN A 17 18.26 -1.14 -16.63
C ASN A 17 17.06 -1.85 -15.99
N THR A 18 17.32 -2.59 -14.90
CA THR A 18 16.29 -3.33 -14.16
C THR A 18 15.66 -2.39 -13.14
N ILE A 19 14.37 -2.23 -13.24
CA ILE A 19 13.53 -1.46 -12.33
C ILE A 19 12.74 -2.45 -11.47
N ARG A 20 13.09 -2.53 -10.19
CA ARG A 20 12.46 -3.43 -9.23
C ARG A 20 11.33 -2.68 -8.55
N PHE A 21 10.13 -3.24 -8.62
CA PHE A 21 8.92 -2.67 -8.02
C PHE A 21 8.56 -3.43 -6.75
N GLY A 22 8.77 -2.81 -5.59
CA GLY A 22 8.35 -3.33 -4.29
C GLY A 22 6.84 -3.25 -4.15
N ALA A 23 6.21 -4.41 -4.09
CA ALA A 23 4.77 -4.53 -3.97
C ALA A 23 4.33 -4.74 -2.50
N ALA A 24 3.76 -5.87 -2.21
CA ALA A 24 3.45 -6.40 -0.90
C ALA A 24 3.22 -7.91 -1.05
N ASP A 25 2.43 -8.52 -0.17
CA ASP A 25 2.08 -9.92 -0.23
C ASP A 25 1.26 -10.26 -1.48
N ILE A 26 1.43 -11.49 -1.96
CA ILE A 26 0.63 -12.08 -3.03
C ILE A 26 -0.85 -12.11 -2.57
N GLY A 27 -1.76 -11.69 -3.46
CA GLY A 27 -3.19 -11.57 -3.14
C GLY A 27 -3.57 -10.21 -2.57
N GLY A 28 -2.59 -9.36 -2.22
CA GLY A 28 -2.81 -7.96 -1.87
C GLY A 28 -2.93 -7.06 -3.10
N MET A 29 -3.48 -5.87 -2.87
CA MET A 29 -3.76 -4.88 -3.92
C MET A 29 -2.49 -4.29 -4.53
N TYR A 30 -1.45 -4.03 -3.72
CA TYR A 30 -0.15 -3.54 -4.20
C TYR A 30 0.48 -4.54 -5.17
N TYR A 31 0.36 -5.85 -4.88
CA TYR A 31 0.91 -6.89 -5.73
C TYR A 31 0.20 -6.94 -7.09
N SER A 32 -1.13 -6.91 -7.09
CA SER A 32 -1.94 -6.91 -8.31
C SER A 32 -1.66 -5.67 -9.16
N PHE A 33 -1.59 -4.48 -8.55
CA PHE A 33 -1.24 -3.25 -9.23
C PHE A 33 0.18 -3.29 -9.80
N ALA A 34 1.18 -3.67 -8.99
CA ALA A 34 2.58 -3.71 -9.41
C ALA A 34 2.80 -4.70 -10.57
N ASN A 35 2.12 -5.86 -10.55
CA ASN A 35 2.17 -6.82 -11.64
C ASN A 35 1.69 -6.21 -12.95
N THR A 36 0.46 -5.69 -12.97
CA THR A 36 -0.10 -5.11 -14.20
C THR A 36 0.70 -3.90 -14.67
N PHE A 37 1.11 -3.02 -13.74
CA PHE A 37 1.95 -1.88 -14.07
C PHE A 37 3.28 -2.30 -14.70
N THR A 38 3.90 -3.35 -14.14
CA THR A 38 5.17 -3.89 -14.61
C THR A 38 5.03 -4.57 -15.98
N GLU A 39 3.95 -5.31 -16.22
CA GLU A 39 3.63 -5.90 -17.52
C GLU A 39 3.48 -4.81 -18.59
N LEU A 40 2.66 -3.79 -18.35
CA LEU A 40 2.47 -2.66 -19.25
C LEU A 40 3.77 -1.88 -19.50
N ALA A 41 4.60 -1.70 -18.46
CA ALA A 41 5.88 -1.01 -18.62
C ALA A 41 6.89 -1.83 -19.43
N ASN A 42 6.93 -3.15 -19.28
CA ASN A 42 7.77 -4.04 -20.09
C ASN A 42 7.33 -4.07 -21.57
N GLU A 43 6.03 -3.94 -21.85
CA GLU A 43 5.52 -3.84 -23.21
C GLU A 43 5.88 -2.51 -23.89
N GLU A 44 5.91 -1.41 -23.13
CA GLU A 44 6.08 -0.06 -23.68
C GLU A 44 7.54 0.41 -23.70
N TYR A 45 8.41 -0.14 -22.83
CA TYR A 45 9.79 0.36 -22.62
C TYR A 45 10.86 -0.73 -22.76
N GLU A 46 11.23 -1.10 -23.98
CA GLU A 46 12.19 -2.18 -24.32
C GLU A 46 13.60 -1.99 -23.70
N ASN A 47 13.99 -0.74 -23.40
CA ASN A 47 15.31 -0.43 -22.82
C ASN A 47 15.42 -0.72 -21.31
N TYR A 48 14.31 -1.08 -20.67
CA TYR A 48 14.21 -1.38 -19.24
C TYR A 48 13.62 -2.77 -19.04
N LYS A 49 13.96 -3.37 -17.91
CA LYS A 49 13.33 -4.61 -17.44
C LYS A 49 12.66 -4.32 -16.10
N PHE A 50 11.36 -4.38 -16.06
CA PHE A 50 10.59 -4.19 -14.84
C PHE A 50 10.32 -5.54 -14.18
N GLU A 51 10.54 -5.62 -12.87
CA GLU A 51 10.36 -6.84 -12.08
C GLU A 51 9.63 -6.52 -10.78
N VAL A 52 8.58 -7.28 -10.48
CA VAL A 52 7.90 -7.20 -9.17
C VAL A 52 8.72 -7.90 -8.10
N ARG A 53 8.77 -7.30 -6.93
CA ARG A 53 9.34 -7.86 -5.70
C ARG A 53 8.26 -7.97 -4.63
N THR A 54 8.02 -9.17 -4.13
CA THR A 54 7.18 -9.36 -2.94
C THR A 54 7.88 -8.76 -1.73
N THR A 55 7.13 -8.02 -0.93
CA THR A 55 7.61 -7.38 0.30
C THR A 55 6.54 -7.48 1.38
N ALA A 56 6.81 -7.02 2.58
CA ALA A 56 5.80 -6.96 3.63
C ALA A 56 4.81 -5.77 3.47
N GLY A 57 5.06 -4.84 2.56
CA GLY A 57 4.19 -3.69 2.31
C GLY A 57 4.85 -2.34 2.55
N SER A 58 4.09 -1.36 3.07
CA SER A 58 4.46 0.06 3.05
C SER A 58 5.79 0.38 3.73
N SER A 59 5.99 -0.04 4.98
CA SER A 59 7.24 0.25 5.72
C SER A 59 8.43 -0.46 5.12
N ALA A 60 8.24 -1.73 4.69
CA ALA A 60 9.28 -2.49 3.99
C ALA A 60 9.66 -1.83 2.65
N ASN A 61 8.70 -1.35 1.86
CA ASN A 61 8.96 -0.67 0.60
C ASN A 61 9.76 0.62 0.80
N LEU A 62 9.40 1.43 1.80
CA LEU A 62 10.11 2.65 2.15
C LEU A 62 11.56 2.36 2.56
N ARG A 63 11.79 1.33 3.37
CA ARG A 63 13.14 0.89 3.75
C ARG A 63 13.93 0.39 2.56
N LEU A 64 13.38 -0.52 1.76
CA LEU A 64 14.04 -1.09 0.59
C LEU A 64 14.38 -0.04 -0.47
N LEU A 65 13.53 0.97 -0.65
CA LEU A 65 13.77 2.10 -1.53
C LEU A 65 14.92 2.98 -0.99
N SER A 66 14.94 3.24 0.32
CA SER A 66 16.03 3.97 0.98
C SER A 66 17.38 3.26 0.82
N ASP A 67 17.37 1.93 0.87
CA ASP A 67 18.56 1.09 0.74
C ASP A 67 18.94 0.77 -0.72
N ASN A 68 18.20 1.31 -1.70
CA ASN A 68 18.36 1.06 -3.14
C ASN A 68 18.20 -0.41 -3.57
N TYR A 69 17.40 -1.18 -2.84
CA TYR A 69 17.02 -2.54 -3.22
C TYR A 69 15.84 -2.59 -4.20
N ILE A 70 15.04 -1.53 -4.24
CA ILE A 70 13.97 -1.33 -5.21
C ILE A 70 14.03 0.09 -5.78
N GLU A 71 13.51 0.31 -6.98
CA GLU A 71 13.44 1.59 -7.67
C GLU A 71 12.05 2.23 -7.60
N LEU A 72 11.02 1.40 -7.54
CA LEU A 72 9.61 1.80 -7.38
C LEU A 72 8.99 1.07 -6.20
N GLY A 73 8.01 1.69 -5.57
CA GLY A 73 7.24 1.05 -4.50
C GLY A 73 5.88 1.69 -4.33
N ILE A 74 5.04 1.07 -3.53
CA ILE A 74 3.77 1.65 -3.05
C ILE A 74 3.84 1.72 -1.54
N ALA A 75 3.42 2.86 -0.97
CA ALA A 75 3.33 3.04 0.47
C ALA A 75 2.13 3.91 0.84
N GLN A 76 1.63 3.72 2.05
CA GLN A 76 0.57 4.55 2.62
C GLN A 76 1.07 5.96 2.92
N ALA A 77 0.21 6.96 2.71
CA ALA A 77 0.54 8.37 2.86
C ALA A 77 0.91 8.76 4.32
N ASP A 78 0.36 8.08 5.31
CA ASP A 78 0.62 8.32 6.73
C ASP A 78 2.07 7.98 7.16
N LEU A 79 2.79 7.20 6.37
CA LEU A 79 4.19 6.84 6.58
C LEU A 79 5.17 7.79 5.89
N LEU A 80 4.72 8.54 4.88
CA LEU A 80 5.61 9.27 3.97
C LEU A 80 6.40 10.38 4.66
N ASP A 81 5.77 11.18 5.51
CA ASP A 81 6.44 12.30 6.21
C ASP A 81 7.61 11.83 7.07
N ASN A 82 7.39 10.76 7.82
CA ASN A 82 8.44 10.20 8.68
C ASN A 82 9.54 9.53 7.86
N ALA A 83 9.20 8.89 6.75
CA ALA A 83 10.16 8.30 5.84
C ALA A 83 11.00 9.38 5.13
N TYR A 84 10.37 10.46 4.65
CA TYR A 84 11.06 11.57 4.00
C TYR A 84 12.03 12.30 4.93
N LYS A 85 11.66 12.51 6.21
CA LYS A 85 12.57 13.08 7.21
C LYS A 85 13.83 12.24 7.44
N LYS A 86 13.71 10.90 7.28
CA LYS A 86 14.85 9.97 7.41
C LYS A 86 15.65 9.84 6.11
N ASN A 87 14.98 9.93 4.98
CA ASN A 87 15.56 9.82 3.63
C ASN A 87 14.96 10.88 2.71
N SER A 88 15.64 12.02 2.59
CA SER A 88 15.21 13.15 1.76
C SER A 88 15.23 12.88 0.25
N ASN A 89 15.71 11.70 -0.18
CA ASN A 89 15.69 11.29 -1.60
C ASN A 89 14.36 10.66 -2.01
N LEU A 90 13.47 10.36 -1.06
CA LEU A 90 12.14 9.81 -1.34
C LEU A 90 11.30 10.81 -2.16
N ARG A 91 10.62 10.32 -3.18
CA ARG A 91 9.76 11.13 -4.07
C ARG A 91 8.44 10.42 -4.33
N ALA A 92 7.37 11.20 -4.41
CA ALA A 92 6.08 10.73 -4.89
C ALA A 92 6.03 10.77 -6.43
N ILE A 93 5.28 9.83 -7.00
CA ILE A 93 4.90 9.84 -8.40
C ILE A 93 3.40 10.18 -8.52
N ALA A 94 2.54 9.46 -7.80
CA ALA A 94 1.10 9.62 -7.85
C ALA A 94 0.40 8.99 -6.64
N GLY A 95 -0.64 9.62 -6.12
CA GLY A 95 -1.64 8.92 -5.31
C GLY A 95 -2.45 7.97 -6.20
N LEU A 96 -2.72 6.75 -5.73
CA LEU A 96 -3.34 5.71 -6.52
C LEU A 96 -4.82 5.50 -6.16
N TYR A 97 -5.11 5.24 -4.90
CA TYR A 97 -6.46 4.99 -4.38
C TYR A 97 -6.48 5.13 -2.85
N THR A 98 -7.67 5.13 -2.27
CA THR A 98 -7.83 5.09 -0.81
C THR A 98 -7.99 3.64 -0.34
N GLU A 99 -7.22 3.27 0.66
CA GLU A 99 -7.32 1.99 1.36
C GLU A 99 -8.21 2.15 2.59
N ALA A 100 -9.14 1.23 2.79
CA ALA A 100 -9.97 1.16 3.98
C ALA A 100 -9.31 0.25 5.02
N CYS A 101 -9.24 0.69 6.27
CA CYS A 101 -8.84 -0.18 7.35
C CYS A 101 -10.03 -1.05 7.77
N GLN A 102 -9.93 -2.35 7.61
CA GLN A 102 -11.01 -3.31 7.78
C GLN A 102 -10.66 -4.28 8.92
N LEU A 103 -11.48 -4.33 9.95
CA LEU A 103 -11.39 -5.31 11.03
C LEU A 103 -12.40 -6.42 10.77
N VAL A 104 -11.92 -7.61 10.49
CA VAL A 104 -12.71 -8.78 10.06
C VAL A 104 -12.80 -9.80 11.17
N VAL A 105 -14.01 -10.28 11.45
CA VAL A 105 -14.31 -11.36 12.40
C VAL A 105 -15.26 -12.37 11.75
N LYS A 106 -15.43 -13.56 12.36
CA LYS A 106 -16.52 -14.46 11.99
C LYS A 106 -17.88 -13.83 12.34
N ALA A 107 -18.91 -14.05 11.53
CA ALA A 107 -20.24 -13.47 11.76
C ALA A 107 -20.90 -13.92 13.07
N ASP A 108 -20.59 -15.13 13.53
CA ASP A 108 -21.08 -15.71 14.78
C ASP A 108 -20.25 -15.34 16.02
N SER A 109 -19.14 -14.57 15.83
CA SER A 109 -18.33 -14.05 16.92
C SER A 109 -19.14 -13.11 17.82
N ASP A 110 -18.82 -13.08 19.10
CA ASP A 110 -19.31 -12.11 20.08
C ASP A 110 -18.65 -10.72 19.94
N ILE A 111 -17.55 -10.61 19.17
CA ILE A 111 -16.89 -9.34 18.87
C ILE A 111 -17.78 -8.51 17.95
N LYS A 112 -18.31 -7.39 18.47
CA LYS A 112 -19.18 -6.44 17.73
C LYS A 112 -18.61 -5.02 17.66
N SER A 113 -17.58 -4.76 18.43
CA SER A 113 -16.84 -3.50 18.50
C SER A 113 -15.37 -3.76 18.78
N ILE A 114 -14.53 -2.74 18.64
CA ILE A 114 -13.10 -2.84 18.98
C ILE A 114 -12.93 -3.14 20.49
N ASN A 115 -13.84 -2.65 21.32
CA ASN A 115 -13.76 -2.89 22.78
C ASN A 115 -13.97 -4.37 23.17
N ASP A 116 -14.61 -5.15 22.30
CA ASP A 116 -14.82 -6.58 22.54
C ASP A 116 -13.56 -7.41 22.22
N LEU A 117 -12.49 -6.81 21.70
CA LEU A 117 -11.22 -7.49 21.43
C LEU A 117 -10.43 -7.87 22.70
N SER A 118 -10.88 -7.43 23.88
CA SER A 118 -10.21 -7.76 25.14
C SER A 118 -10.14 -9.28 25.36
N GLY A 119 -8.91 -9.80 25.52
CA GLY A 119 -8.66 -11.24 25.72
C GLY A 119 -8.62 -12.06 24.42
N HIS A 120 -8.89 -11.45 23.27
CA HIS A 120 -8.86 -12.10 21.97
C HIS A 120 -7.50 -12.05 21.28
N THR A 121 -7.32 -12.93 20.30
CA THR A 121 -6.13 -12.98 19.44
C THR A 121 -6.44 -12.33 18.10
N VAL A 122 -5.68 -11.30 17.74
CA VAL A 122 -5.91 -10.46 16.55
C VAL A 122 -4.68 -10.43 15.67
N SER A 123 -4.82 -10.73 14.37
CA SER A 123 -3.77 -10.45 13.42
C SER A 123 -3.78 -8.96 13.05
N ILE A 124 -2.62 -8.32 13.18
CA ILE A 124 -2.44 -6.88 12.90
C ILE A 124 -1.75 -6.62 11.55
N GLY A 125 -1.66 -7.63 10.69
CA GLY A 125 -0.93 -7.56 9.42
C GLY A 125 0.50 -8.08 9.52
N ALA A 126 1.17 -8.20 8.39
CA ALA A 126 2.57 -8.61 8.35
C ALA A 126 3.46 -7.57 9.06
N GLU A 127 4.59 -8.02 9.61
CA GLU A 127 5.60 -7.13 10.16
C GLU A 127 6.12 -6.17 9.07
N GLU A 128 6.34 -4.91 9.39
CA GLU A 128 6.70 -3.83 8.46
C GLU A 128 5.59 -3.51 7.41
N SER A 129 4.34 -3.92 7.61
CA SER A 129 3.21 -3.51 6.76
C SER A 129 2.60 -2.18 7.21
N GLY A 130 1.86 -1.53 6.30
CA GLY A 130 1.02 -0.38 6.67
C GLY A 130 -0.17 -0.79 7.53
N THR A 131 -0.69 -2.00 7.33
CA THR A 131 -1.75 -2.58 8.17
C THR A 131 -1.32 -2.71 9.62
N GLU A 132 -0.09 -3.16 9.89
CA GLU A 132 0.46 -3.24 11.24
C GLU A 132 0.44 -1.88 11.94
N LEU A 133 0.87 -0.83 11.24
CA LEU A 133 0.85 0.52 11.80
C LEU A 133 -0.58 0.96 12.13
N ASN A 134 -1.49 0.85 11.16
CA ASN A 134 -2.87 1.30 11.33
C ASN A 134 -3.59 0.52 12.44
N ALA A 135 -3.42 -0.80 12.49
CA ALA A 135 -4.00 -1.66 13.51
C ALA A 135 -3.51 -1.27 14.91
N ASN A 136 -2.20 -1.09 15.09
CA ASN A 136 -1.62 -0.67 16.36
C ASN A 136 -2.16 0.70 16.82
N GLN A 137 -2.28 1.68 15.92
CA GLN A 137 -2.82 3.00 16.23
C GLN A 137 -4.31 2.93 16.62
N ILE A 138 -5.11 2.15 15.87
CA ILE A 138 -6.53 1.95 16.18
C ILE A 138 -6.70 1.31 17.55
N LEU A 139 -5.95 0.26 17.83
CA LEU A 139 -5.97 -0.42 19.14
C LEU A 139 -5.54 0.54 20.26
N GLU A 140 -4.47 1.30 20.07
CA GLU A 140 -3.99 2.28 21.06
C GLU A 140 -5.04 3.36 21.32
N PHE A 141 -5.62 3.98 20.29
CA PHE A 141 -6.62 5.02 20.43
C PHE A 141 -7.96 4.52 20.97
N SER A 142 -8.22 3.22 20.82
CA SER A 142 -9.37 2.54 21.42
C SER A 142 -9.13 2.12 22.88
N GLY A 143 -7.92 2.30 23.41
CA GLY A 143 -7.57 1.85 24.77
C GLY A 143 -7.37 0.33 24.88
N MET A 144 -7.01 -0.34 23.78
CA MET A 144 -6.79 -1.77 23.65
C MET A 144 -5.31 -2.10 23.40
N PRO A 145 -4.37 -1.79 24.32
CA PRO A 145 -2.96 -2.07 24.12
C PRO A 145 -2.67 -3.58 24.11
N SER A 146 -1.47 -3.96 23.72
CA SER A 146 -1.01 -5.36 23.66
C SER A 146 -1.03 -6.12 25.00
N SER A 147 -1.21 -5.42 26.12
CA SER A 147 -1.47 -6.05 27.42
C SER A 147 -2.90 -6.58 27.58
N ILE A 148 -3.82 -6.17 26.73
CA ILE A 148 -5.25 -6.53 26.77
C ILE A 148 -5.62 -7.41 25.57
N VAL A 149 -5.05 -7.15 24.40
CA VAL A 149 -5.28 -7.88 23.14
C VAL A 149 -4.02 -8.64 22.76
N THR A 150 -4.14 -9.92 22.47
CA THR A 150 -3.02 -10.71 21.95
C THR A 150 -2.85 -10.43 20.46
N THR A 151 -1.78 -9.74 20.08
CA THR A 151 -1.52 -9.43 18.67
C THR A 151 -0.57 -10.44 18.03
N LYS A 152 -0.80 -10.75 16.74
CA LYS A 152 0.07 -11.58 15.89
C LYS A 152 0.34 -10.86 14.57
N ASN A 153 1.57 -10.97 14.06
CA ASN A 153 1.87 -10.55 12.70
C ASN A 153 1.66 -11.73 11.75
N MET A 154 0.81 -11.52 10.73
CA MET A 154 0.49 -12.49 9.69
C MET A 154 0.25 -11.76 8.37
N ASP A 155 0.59 -12.37 7.25
CA ASP A 155 0.08 -11.91 5.96
C ASP A 155 -1.44 -12.15 5.84
N TYR A 156 -2.05 -11.59 4.80
CA TYR A 156 -3.51 -11.66 4.66
C TYR A 156 -4.03 -13.09 4.41
N ILE A 157 -3.28 -13.93 3.72
CA ILE A 157 -3.66 -15.31 3.41
C ILE A 157 -3.64 -16.14 4.70
N ASP A 158 -2.56 -16.04 5.47
CA ASP A 158 -2.41 -16.73 6.73
C ASP A 158 -3.43 -16.24 7.77
N ALA A 159 -3.71 -14.92 7.81
CA ALA A 159 -4.71 -14.34 8.70
C ALA A 159 -6.13 -14.85 8.36
N ALA A 160 -6.51 -14.86 7.07
CA ALA A 160 -7.82 -15.37 6.64
C ALA A 160 -7.98 -16.86 6.96
N ASN A 161 -6.96 -17.68 6.69
CA ASN A 161 -6.96 -19.10 7.03
C ASN A 161 -7.06 -19.32 8.54
N SER A 162 -6.31 -18.55 9.33
CA SER A 162 -6.31 -18.65 10.80
C SER A 162 -7.64 -18.18 11.41
N LEU A 163 -8.29 -17.16 10.83
CA LEU A 163 -9.64 -16.79 11.24
C LEU A 163 -10.65 -17.92 10.94
N LYS A 164 -10.57 -18.50 9.75
CA LYS A 164 -11.44 -19.61 9.34
C LYS A 164 -11.28 -20.83 10.24
N SER A 165 -10.04 -21.23 10.58
CA SER A 165 -9.75 -22.34 11.49
C SER A 165 -10.10 -22.04 12.95
N GLY A 166 -10.12 -20.78 13.35
CA GLY A 166 -10.34 -20.34 14.74
C GLY A 166 -9.04 -20.21 15.55
N ASP A 167 -7.88 -20.13 14.88
CA ASP A 167 -6.58 -19.89 15.53
C ASP A 167 -6.35 -18.42 15.90
N ILE A 168 -7.17 -17.53 15.33
CA ILE A 168 -7.33 -16.13 15.69
C ILE A 168 -8.81 -15.76 15.68
N ASP A 169 -9.15 -14.67 16.39
CA ASP A 169 -10.54 -14.21 16.55
C ASP A 169 -10.89 -13.08 15.57
N ALA A 170 -9.88 -12.31 15.15
CA ALA A 170 -10.01 -11.19 14.24
C ALA A 170 -8.73 -10.94 13.45
N PHE A 171 -8.84 -10.22 12.32
CA PHE A 171 -7.69 -9.66 11.65
C PHE A 171 -7.97 -8.29 11.06
N PHE A 172 -6.93 -7.44 11.07
CA PHE A 172 -6.93 -6.18 10.33
C PHE A 172 -6.43 -6.39 8.91
N CYS A 173 -7.06 -5.66 7.97
CA CYS A 173 -6.65 -5.57 6.57
C CYS A 173 -6.83 -4.12 6.11
N THR A 174 -5.74 -3.41 5.81
CA THR A 174 -5.80 -2.07 5.20
C THR A 174 -5.51 -2.21 3.72
N ALA A 175 -6.54 -2.10 2.91
CA ALA A 175 -6.47 -2.29 1.47
C ALA A 175 -7.64 -1.60 0.76
N GLY A 176 -7.57 -1.49 -0.58
CA GLY A 176 -8.69 -1.05 -1.39
C GLY A 176 -9.91 -1.97 -1.26
N LEU A 177 -11.12 -1.42 -1.49
CA LEU A 177 -12.36 -2.19 -1.34
C LEU A 177 -12.47 -3.34 -2.35
N LYS A 178 -13.25 -4.34 -1.97
CA LYS A 178 -13.31 -5.66 -2.59
C LYS A 178 -11.95 -6.35 -2.60
N THR A 179 -11.19 -6.17 -1.49
CA THR A 179 -9.95 -6.91 -1.29
C THR A 179 -10.22 -8.39 -1.52
N THR A 180 -9.50 -8.99 -2.46
CA THR A 180 -9.73 -10.36 -2.93
C THR A 180 -9.78 -11.37 -1.77
N ILE A 181 -8.86 -11.24 -0.80
CA ILE A 181 -8.80 -12.15 0.33
C ILE A 181 -10.05 -12.10 1.23
N ILE A 182 -10.64 -10.92 1.45
CA ILE A 182 -11.87 -10.78 2.24
C ILE A 182 -13.08 -11.26 1.42
N ASP A 183 -13.11 -10.94 0.12
CA ASP A 183 -14.19 -11.39 -0.77
C ASP A 183 -14.23 -12.91 -0.89
N GLU A 184 -13.08 -13.57 -1.04
CA GLU A 184 -12.99 -15.04 -1.06
C GLU A 184 -13.35 -15.64 0.29
N LEU A 185 -12.82 -15.11 1.40
CA LEU A 185 -13.15 -15.58 2.74
C LEU A 185 -14.65 -15.48 3.00
N SER A 186 -15.33 -14.40 2.58
CA SER A 186 -16.76 -14.21 2.73
C SER A 186 -17.64 -15.25 2.00
N LYS A 187 -17.07 -15.89 0.97
CA LYS A 187 -17.72 -16.99 0.23
C LYS A 187 -17.55 -18.34 0.92
N GLU A 188 -16.48 -18.49 1.69
CA GLU A 188 -16.12 -19.73 2.36
C GLU A 188 -16.66 -19.83 3.79
N CYS A 189 -16.74 -18.71 4.50
CA CYS A 189 -17.39 -18.62 5.81
C CYS A 189 -18.07 -17.25 5.97
N ASP A 190 -19.13 -17.20 6.79
CA ASP A 190 -19.79 -15.94 7.07
C ASP A 190 -18.90 -15.06 7.96
N ILE A 191 -18.71 -13.82 7.51
CA ILE A 191 -17.87 -12.83 8.19
C ILE A 191 -18.66 -11.58 8.55
N ARG A 192 -18.09 -10.77 9.42
CA ARG A 192 -18.53 -9.42 9.76
C ARG A 192 -17.35 -8.47 9.74
N ILE A 193 -17.56 -7.29 9.17
CA ILE A 193 -16.62 -6.17 9.30
C ILE A 193 -17.03 -5.33 10.49
N ILE A 194 -16.11 -5.08 11.40
CA ILE A 194 -16.36 -4.30 12.62
C ILE A 194 -16.15 -2.82 12.32
N PRO A 195 -17.12 -1.94 12.62
CA PRO A 195 -16.93 -0.49 12.45
C PRO A 195 -15.88 0.04 13.42
N ILE A 196 -15.20 1.10 13.02
CA ILE A 196 -14.33 1.88 13.91
C ILE A 196 -15.16 3.02 14.51
N ASP A 197 -15.14 3.12 15.84
CA ASP A 197 -15.91 4.15 16.56
C ASP A 197 -15.51 5.56 16.13
N ASP A 198 -16.48 6.47 16.01
CA ASP A 198 -16.26 7.87 15.65
C ASP A 198 -15.23 8.57 16.54
N THR A 199 -15.17 8.22 17.81
CA THR A 199 -14.17 8.75 18.74
C THR A 199 -12.75 8.37 18.33
N VAL A 200 -12.55 7.13 17.91
CA VAL A 200 -11.25 6.62 17.43
C VAL A 200 -10.92 7.26 16.09
N ILE A 201 -11.87 7.30 15.16
CA ILE A 201 -11.71 7.99 13.87
C ILE A 201 -11.26 9.44 14.08
N ASN A 202 -11.92 10.20 14.97
CA ASN A 202 -11.55 11.59 15.25
C ASN A 202 -10.13 11.72 15.82
N LYS A 203 -9.70 10.79 16.68
CA LYS A 203 -8.32 10.77 17.19
C LYS A 203 -7.32 10.52 16.06
N MET A 204 -7.61 9.57 15.15
CA MET A 204 -6.77 9.27 13.98
C MET A 204 -6.63 10.51 13.06
N LEU A 205 -7.74 11.19 12.74
CA LEU A 205 -7.75 12.40 11.92
C LEU A 205 -7.01 13.57 12.57
N THR A 206 -7.01 13.65 13.89
CA THR A 206 -6.24 14.65 14.65
C THR A 206 -4.75 14.30 14.68
N TYR A 207 -4.43 13.00 14.72
CA TYR A 207 -3.06 12.51 14.76
C TYR A 207 -2.31 12.74 13.42
N SER A 208 -2.99 12.52 12.28
CA SER A 208 -2.40 12.73 10.96
C SER A 208 -3.45 13.16 9.93
N SER A 209 -3.10 14.19 9.15
CA SER A 209 -3.89 14.65 8.00
C SER A 209 -3.93 13.64 6.83
N SER A 210 -3.09 12.60 6.86
CA SER A 210 -3.06 11.53 5.86
C SER A 210 -4.22 10.55 6.00
N TYR A 211 -4.93 10.58 7.14
CA TYR A 211 -6.14 9.79 7.34
C TYR A 211 -7.39 10.56 6.91
N SER A 212 -8.38 9.83 6.44
CA SER A 212 -9.71 10.36 6.11
C SER A 212 -10.81 9.48 6.72
N ARG A 213 -12.00 10.05 6.91
CA ARG A 213 -13.17 9.22 7.16
C ARG A 213 -13.49 8.42 5.91
N TYR A 214 -13.79 7.16 6.10
CA TYR A 214 -14.13 6.28 5.00
C TYR A 214 -15.35 5.44 5.36
N THR A 215 -16.18 5.17 4.37
CA THR A 215 -17.34 4.29 4.52
C THR A 215 -17.20 3.14 3.55
N ILE A 216 -17.24 1.91 4.04
CA ILE A 216 -17.34 0.70 3.23
C ILE A 216 -18.83 0.53 2.91
N PRO A 217 -19.24 0.66 1.64
CA PRO A 217 -20.66 0.59 1.27
C PRO A 217 -21.27 -0.77 1.57
N ALA A 218 -22.53 -0.79 1.94
CA ALA A 218 -23.32 -2.03 2.05
C ALA A 218 -23.21 -2.86 0.76
N GLY A 219 -23.13 -4.18 0.90
CA GLY A 219 -22.99 -5.10 -0.23
C GLY A 219 -21.59 -5.18 -0.84
N THR A 220 -20.58 -4.57 -0.20
CA THR A 220 -19.18 -4.72 -0.64
C THR A 220 -18.73 -6.18 -0.54
N TYR A 221 -19.07 -6.86 0.55
CA TYR A 221 -18.81 -8.28 0.77
C TYR A 221 -20.10 -9.06 1.01
N LYS A 222 -20.09 -10.37 0.79
CA LYS A 222 -21.23 -11.24 1.06
C LYS A 222 -21.61 -11.15 2.55
N GLY A 223 -22.90 -10.87 2.81
CA GLY A 223 -23.44 -10.78 4.17
C GLY A 223 -23.19 -9.46 4.89
N GLN A 224 -22.60 -8.47 4.22
CA GLN A 224 -22.49 -7.11 4.74
C GLN A 224 -23.62 -6.26 4.19
N ASP A 225 -24.69 -6.10 4.98
CA ASP A 225 -25.95 -5.46 4.55
C ASP A 225 -26.03 -3.97 4.94
N GLU A 226 -25.04 -3.46 5.70
CA GLU A 226 -24.99 -2.08 6.19
C GLU A 226 -23.69 -1.40 5.80
N ASP A 227 -23.72 -0.07 5.73
CA ASP A 227 -22.52 0.76 5.58
C ASP A 227 -21.65 0.66 6.84
N ILE A 228 -20.34 0.50 6.67
CA ILE A 228 -19.39 0.39 7.77
C ILE A 228 -18.46 1.61 7.78
N ASN A 229 -18.49 2.37 8.88
CA ASN A 229 -17.60 3.50 9.09
C ASN A 229 -16.21 3.01 9.52
N THR A 230 -15.18 3.57 8.89
CA THR A 230 -13.78 3.26 9.16
C THR A 230 -12.88 4.47 8.82
N ILE A 231 -11.59 4.27 8.85
CA ILE A 231 -10.60 5.21 8.33
C ILE A 231 -10.12 4.79 6.95
N GLY A 232 -9.81 5.80 6.14
CA GLY A 232 -9.14 5.65 4.86
C GLY A 232 -7.73 6.23 4.92
N VAL A 233 -6.81 5.65 4.16
CA VAL A 233 -5.47 6.16 3.93
C VAL A 233 -5.13 6.04 2.45
N LYS A 234 -4.51 7.07 1.88
CA LYS A 234 -4.14 7.06 0.45
C LYS A 234 -2.92 6.17 0.23
N SER A 235 -2.97 5.29 -0.76
CA SER A 235 -1.79 4.60 -1.29
C SER A 235 -1.09 5.48 -2.31
N VAL A 236 0.24 5.53 -2.29
CA VAL A 236 1.08 6.41 -3.11
C VAL A 236 2.15 5.61 -3.82
N LEU A 237 2.25 5.78 -5.13
CA LEU A 237 3.38 5.29 -5.93
C LEU A 237 4.60 6.17 -5.65
N ILE A 238 5.68 5.57 -5.19
CA ILE A 238 6.89 6.23 -4.73
C ILE A 238 8.13 5.76 -5.47
N THR A 239 9.15 6.61 -5.50
CA THR A 239 10.46 6.35 -6.07
C THR A 239 11.53 7.17 -5.34
N SER A 240 12.77 7.11 -5.81
CA SER A 240 13.89 7.93 -5.36
C SER A 240 14.23 8.97 -6.42
N ASP A 241 14.77 10.12 -6.01
CA ASP A 241 15.23 11.19 -6.92
C ASP A 241 16.43 10.77 -7.80
N SER A 242 17.03 9.62 -7.52
CA SER A 242 18.10 9.05 -8.34
C SER A 242 17.61 8.42 -9.65
N ILE A 243 16.31 8.17 -9.78
CA ILE A 243 15.74 7.60 -11.01
C ILE A 243 15.66 8.67 -12.09
N SER A 244 15.85 8.28 -13.34
CA SER A 244 15.84 9.19 -14.50
C SER A 244 14.53 9.97 -14.59
N GLU A 245 14.63 11.30 -14.70
CA GLU A 245 13.48 12.18 -14.93
C GLU A 245 12.66 11.74 -16.14
N ALA A 246 13.34 11.40 -17.25
CA ALA A 246 12.69 10.95 -18.47
C ALA A 246 11.88 9.66 -18.23
N LEU A 247 12.44 8.70 -17.50
CA LEU A 247 11.76 7.44 -17.19
C LEU A 247 10.55 7.69 -16.31
N VAL A 248 10.69 8.44 -15.21
CA VAL A 248 9.57 8.70 -14.30
C VAL A 248 8.45 9.47 -15.00
N LYS A 249 8.78 10.44 -15.85
CA LYS A 249 7.78 11.13 -16.69
C LYS A 249 7.02 10.16 -17.59
N GLN A 250 7.71 9.24 -18.25
CA GLN A 250 7.11 8.21 -19.10
C GLN A 250 6.20 7.28 -18.27
N LEU A 251 6.66 6.82 -17.11
CA LEU A 251 5.86 5.96 -16.21
C LEU A 251 4.61 6.69 -15.68
N THR A 252 4.73 7.97 -15.35
CA THR A 252 3.58 8.80 -14.94
C THR A 252 2.59 8.93 -16.08
N GLN A 253 3.06 9.19 -17.28
CA GLN A 253 2.20 9.26 -18.48
C GLN A 253 1.51 7.92 -18.77
N MET A 254 2.23 6.80 -18.66
CA MET A 254 1.68 5.46 -18.84
C MET A 254 0.59 5.16 -17.80
N LEU A 255 0.83 5.50 -16.52
CA LEU A 255 -0.13 5.31 -15.42
C LEU A 255 -1.52 5.87 -15.77
N PHE A 256 -1.58 7.13 -16.24
CA PHE A 256 -2.87 7.76 -16.57
C PHE A 256 -3.42 7.30 -17.93
N LYS A 257 -2.58 7.08 -18.93
CA LYS A 257 -2.98 6.57 -20.25
C LYS A 257 -3.59 5.16 -20.15
N LYS A 258 -3.04 4.33 -19.25
CA LYS A 258 -3.43 2.94 -19.03
C LYS A 258 -4.32 2.72 -17.79
N SER A 259 -4.87 3.79 -17.23
CA SER A 259 -5.65 3.74 -15.99
C SER A 259 -6.80 2.73 -16.03
N LYS A 260 -7.50 2.60 -17.17
CA LYS A 260 -8.59 1.62 -17.33
C LYS A 260 -8.10 0.18 -17.31
N GLU A 261 -6.94 -0.11 -17.90
CA GLU A 261 -6.32 -1.45 -17.89
C GLU A 261 -5.89 -1.82 -16.47
N LEU A 262 -5.28 -0.86 -15.75
CA LEU A 262 -4.92 -1.01 -14.34
C LEU A 262 -6.15 -1.23 -13.45
N GLN A 263 -7.23 -0.48 -13.65
CA GLN A 263 -8.49 -0.69 -12.93
C GLN A 263 -9.08 -2.08 -13.17
N TYR A 264 -9.17 -2.49 -14.43
CA TYR A 264 -9.77 -3.77 -14.79
C TYR A 264 -9.02 -4.95 -14.19
N SER A 265 -7.69 -4.94 -14.25
CA SER A 265 -6.85 -6.05 -13.75
C SER A 265 -6.78 -6.14 -12.24
N THR A 266 -6.98 -5.02 -11.53
CA THR A 266 -6.94 -5.01 -10.07
C THR A 266 -8.32 -5.24 -9.43
N SER A 267 -9.39 -5.32 -10.24
CA SER A 267 -10.79 -5.36 -9.78
C SER A 267 -11.16 -4.18 -8.85
N LEU A 268 -10.39 -3.11 -8.90
CA LEU A 268 -10.55 -1.92 -8.08
C LEU A 268 -11.43 -0.90 -8.79
N ASP A 269 -12.24 -0.22 -8.01
CA ASP A 269 -12.80 1.07 -8.40
C ASP A 269 -11.70 2.15 -8.22
N LEU A 270 -10.60 1.99 -8.96
CA LEU A 270 -9.49 2.94 -8.95
C LEU A 270 -9.92 4.21 -9.68
N GLN A 271 -10.07 5.29 -8.95
CA GLN A 271 -10.11 6.61 -9.55
C GLN A 271 -8.68 7.10 -9.79
N ILE A 272 -7.98 6.51 -10.77
CA ILE A 272 -6.68 7.03 -11.19
C ILE A 272 -6.95 8.23 -12.10
N ASP A 273 -7.12 9.40 -11.47
CA ASP A 273 -7.15 10.70 -12.15
C ASP A 273 -6.06 11.61 -11.58
N GLU A 274 -5.63 12.56 -12.39
CA GLU A 274 -4.50 13.42 -12.06
C GLU A 274 -4.78 14.31 -10.84
N LYS A 275 -6.03 14.68 -10.58
CA LYS A 275 -6.38 15.49 -9.40
C LYS A 275 -6.22 14.66 -8.13
N PHE A 276 -6.83 13.48 -8.05
CA PHE A 276 -6.67 12.58 -6.91
C PHE A 276 -5.21 12.22 -6.68
N ALA A 277 -4.45 12.01 -7.77
CA ALA A 277 -3.05 11.61 -7.71
C ALA A 277 -2.14 12.69 -7.10
N THR A 278 -2.54 13.95 -7.14
CA THR A 278 -1.74 15.09 -6.65
C THR A 278 -2.25 15.68 -5.34
N ASP A 279 -3.50 15.43 -4.97
CA ASP A 279 -4.09 15.96 -3.74
C ASP A 279 -3.50 15.26 -2.50
N ASP A 280 -3.26 16.01 -1.43
CA ASP A 280 -2.86 15.52 -0.10
C ASP A 280 -1.59 14.65 -0.09
N ILE A 281 -0.64 14.92 -0.98
CA ILE A 281 0.70 14.32 -0.96
C ILE A 281 1.64 15.24 -0.20
N THR A 282 2.25 14.73 0.85
CA THR A 282 3.03 15.51 1.84
C THR A 282 4.53 15.54 1.57
N ILE A 283 5.02 14.72 0.63
CA ILE A 283 6.44 14.69 0.21
C ILE A 283 6.59 15.26 -1.19
N PRO A 284 7.79 15.73 -1.59
CA PRO A 284 8.01 16.24 -2.93
C PRO A 284 7.73 15.19 -4.00
N PHE A 285 7.17 15.64 -5.11
CA PHE A 285 7.07 14.81 -6.31
C PHE A 285 8.43 14.65 -6.98
N HIS A 286 8.59 13.57 -7.73
CA HIS A 286 9.74 13.38 -8.59
C HIS A 286 9.69 14.37 -9.77
N SER A 287 10.85 14.93 -10.18
CA SER A 287 10.92 15.93 -11.27
C SER A 287 10.25 15.47 -12.57
N GLY A 288 10.33 14.16 -12.87
CA GLY A 288 9.63 13.58 -14.01
C GLY A 288 8.11 13.60 -13.88
N ALA A 289 7.59 13.32 -12.70
CA ALA A 289 6.17 13.41 -12.41
C ALA A 289 5.70 14.88 -12.44
N GLU A 290 6.47 15.80 -11.83
CA GLU A 290 6.20 17.24 -11.89
C GLU A 290 6.13 17.75 -13.34
N SER A 291 7.07 17.31 -14.18
CA SER A 291 7.11 17.66 -15.62
C SER A 291 5.82 17.21 -16.33
N TYR A 292 5.33 16.00 -16.04
CA TYR A 292 4.07 15.50 -16.58
C TYR A 292 2.87 16.34 -16.12
N TYR A 293 2.74 16.56 -14.79
CA TYR A 293 1.60 17.32 -14.22
C TYR A 293 1.58 18.76 -14.74
N LYS A 294 2.74 19.40 -14.86
CA LYS A 294 2.86 20.73 -15.44
C LYS A 294 2.38 20.79 -16.88
N GLU A 295 2.69 19.79 -17.70
CA GLU A 295 2.19 19.70 -19.09
C GLU A 295 0.67 19.53 -19.15
N LYS A 296 0.07 18.94 -18.13
CA LYS A 296 -1.38 18.83 -17.96
C LYS A 296 -2.03 20.09 -17.36
N GLY A 297 -1.26 21.11 -17.03
CA GLY A 297 -1.75 22.34 -16.39
C GLY A 297 -2.11 22.18 -14.91
N ILE A 298 -1.61 21.12 -14.28
CA ILE A 298 -1.82 20.85 -12.86
C ILE A 298 -0.68 21.49 -12.06
N ASN A 299 -1.03 22.38 -11.17
CA ASN A 299 -0.08 22.99 -10.25
C ASN A 299 0.03 22.11 -9.00
N LEU A 300 1.22 21.57 -8.77
CA LEU A 300 1.52 20.87 -7.54
C LEU A 300 1.72 21.89 -6.43
N ASN A 301 1.10 21.68 -5.29
CA ASN A 301 1.40 22.47 -4.10
C ASN A 301 2.83 22.10 -3.66
N THR A 302 3.79 22.95 -3.99
CA THR A 302 5.14 22.87 -3.41
C THR A 302 5.03 23.29 -1.95
N GLN A 303 5.18 22.30 -1.04
CA GLN A 303 5.40 22.61 0.38
C GLN A 303 6.84 23.04 0.64
#